data_8f713ef92ab1a3ea3a753e89201702b5
#
_entry.id   8f713ef92ab1a3ea3a753e89201702b5
#
_cell.length_a   1.000
_cell.length_b   1.000
_cell.length_c   1.000
_cell.angle_alpha   90.00
_cell.angle_beta   90.00
_cell.angle_gamma   90.00
#
_symmetry.space_group_name_H-M   'P 1'
#
loop_
_entity.id
_entity.type
_entity.pdbx_description
1 polymer ?
#
loop_
_entity_poly.entity_id
_entity_poly.type
_entity_poly.pdbx_seq_one_letter_code
_entity_poly.pdbx_strand_id
1 'polypeptide(L)'
;MSAALVRRLCASSHKPKRVSIAAYELDENVGETLHATLGECQQECERAGIGFSATVFNEDFIAAAAPVVRGDLFSSHRPRFNAAIVNPPYRKIRSDSVTRLLLRSAGIETGNLYTGFVALISRLLADRGELVAITPRSFCNGPYFKPFRTDFLESMSLRRLHVFESRSVAFRRDDVLQENIIFHAVKGAPKPEKVVISSSSGAAECPVSEREVAYHQVVSPADTHQFIHLVEGDEQDIARAAIGKLTASLSDLGLSVSTGRVVEFRAKEFLRQRPASDTAPLVYPCHFNSGFVHWPKEQTRKPNAIVSNERTRELLVPAGIYVLVKRFTAKEERKRIVACIYDPHRINAPLVGFENHLNYFHANGRGLPMVLAKGLAAFLNSTVVDVYFRQFNGHTQVNATDLRSLNYPTRAELEKLGRKIADPGLPQEELDALMEEELF
;
A
#
# COMPACT_ATOMS: atom_id res chain seq x y z
N MET A 1 17.59 -0.66 -19.06
CA MET A 1 16.90 -1.97 -18.97
C MET A 1 17.21 -2.85 -20.16
N SER A 2 17.03 -2.39 -21.40
CA SER A 2 17.31 -3.17 -22.62
C SER A 2 18.73 -3.75 -22.67
N ALA A 3 19.75 -2.94 -22.40
CA ALA A 3 21.15 -3.40 -22.37
C ALA A 3 21.39 -4.51 -21.33
N ALA A 4 20.77 -4.41 -20.13
CA ALA A 4 20.90 -5.45 -19.11
C ALA A 4 20.23 -6.77 -19.55
N LEU A 5 19.06 -6.71 -20.20
CA LEU A 5 18.40 -7.88 -20.77
C LEU A 5 19.27 -8.53 -21.85
N VAL A 6 19.73 -7.74 -22.81
CA VAL A 6 20.58 -8.25 -23.93
C VAL A 6 21.84 -8.90 -23.39
N ARG A 7 22.56 -8.23 -22.46
CA ARG A 7 23.76 -8.81 -21.82
C ARG A 7 23.45 -10.14 -21.15
N ARG A 8 22.32 -10.23 -20.45
CA ARG A 8 21.89 -11.49 -19.80
C ARG A 8 21.60 -12.59 -20.81
N LEU A 9 20.91 -12.27 -21.92
CA LEU A 9 20.61 -13.22 -22.98
C LEU A 9 21.87 -13.68 -23.70
N CYS A 10 22.82 -12.78 -24.00
CA CYS A 10 24.09 -13.09 -24.62
C CYS A 10 25.00 -13.99 -23.75
N ALA A 11 24.93 -13.82 -22.42
CA ALA A 11 25.67 -14.64 -21.47
C ALA A 11 24.99 -15.98 -21.13
N SER A 12 23.73 -16.20 -21.58
CA SER A 12 23.01 -17.43 -21.28
C SER A 12 23.57 -18.63 -22.04
N SER A 13 23.53 -19.81 -21.40
CA SER A 13 23.82 -21.09 -22.06
C SER A 13 22.75 -21.44 -23.13
N HIS A 14 21.52 -20.96 -22.95
CA HIS A 14 20.41 -21.14 -23.89
C HIS A 14 20.09 -19.79 -24.53
N LYS A 15 20.80 -19.49 -25.63
CA LYS A 15 20.62 -18.23 -26.36
C LYS A 15 19.39 -18.30 -27.27
N PRO A 16 18.57 -17.23 -27.32
CA PRO A 16 17.51 -17.15 -28.32
C PRO A 16 18.09 -17.01 -29.72
N LYS A 17 17.40 -17.51 -30.73
CA LYS A 17 17.78 -17.32 -32.13
C LYS A 17 17.67 -15.85 -32.56
N ARG A 18 16.70 -15.12 -32.01
CA ARG A 18 16.41 -13.73 -32.35
C ARG A 18 15.82 -12.98 -31.14
N VAL A 19 16.20 -11.72 -31.00
CA VAL A 19 15.63 -10.74 -30.08
C VAL A 19 14.99 -9.62 -30.90
N SER A 20 13.71 -9.33 -30.66
CA SER A 20 12.99 -8.23 -31.28
C SER A 20 12.44 -7.32 -30.19
N ILE A 21 12.81 -6.05 -30.19
CA ILE A 21 12.43 -5.07 -29.16
C ILE A 21 11.49 -4.03 -29.75
N ALA A 22 10.34 -3.79 -29.08
CA ALA A 22 9.49 -2.64 -29.26
C ALA A 22 9.64 -1.72 -28.04
N ALA A 23 10.13 -0.53 -28.20
CA ALA A 23 10.38 0.45 -27.14
C ALA A 23 9.52 1.69 -27.39
N TYR A 24 8.86 2.19 -26.33
CA TYR A 24 8.04 3.40 -26.37
C TYR A 24 8.69 4.45 -25.50
N GLU A 25 8.95 5.63 -26.07
CA GLU A 25 9.51 6.78 -25.37
C GLU A 25 8.88 8.06 -25.92
N LEU A 26 8.35 8.89 -25.01
CA LEU A 26 7.67 10.12 -25.37
C LEU A 26 8.65 11.32 -25.48
N ASP A 27 9.73 11.30 -24.71
CA ASP A 27 10.75 12.35 -24.72
C ASP A 27 11.78 12.08 -25.82
N GLU A 28 11.85 12.98 -26.79
CA GLU A 28 12.75 12.87 -27.94
C GLU A 28 14.23 12.80 -27.53
N ASN A 29 14.65 13.57 -26.50
CA ASN A 29 16.04 13.56 -26.04
C ASN A 29 16.42 12.21 -25.42
N VAL A 30 15.49 11.60 -24.67
CA VAL A 30 15.67 10.26 -24.13
C VAL A 30 15.63 9.22 -25.25
N GLY A 31 14.80 9.45 -26.27
CA GLY A 31 14.70 8.65 -27.49
C GLY A 31 16.04 8.51 -28.22
N GLU A 32 16.81 9.58 -28.37
CA GLU A 32 18.15 9.54 -29.00
C GLU A 32 19.12 8.62 -28.21
N THR A 33 19.14 8.77 -26.88
CA THR A 33 19.94 7.90 -26.00
C THR A 33 19.50 6.45 -26.08
N LEU A 34 18.20 6.20 -26.21
CA LEU A 34 17.64 4.86 -26.39
C LEU A 34 18.08 4.25 -27.72
N HIS A 35 18.05 5.01 -28.81
CA HIS A 35 18.56 4.56 -30.11
C HIS A 35 20.03 4.14 -30.04
N ALA A 36 20.89 4.96 -29.42
CA ALA A 36 22.31 4.63 -29.24
C ALA A 36 22.47 3.33 -28.42
N THR A 37 21.75 3.19 -27.31
CA THR A 37 21.77 1.99 -26.46
C THR A 37 21.31 0.74 -27.24
N LEU A 38 20.30 0.85 -28.07
CA LEU A 38 19.80 -0.28 -28.87
C LEU A 38 20.79 -0.64 -29.99
N GLY A 39 21.53 0.32 -30.53
CA GLY A 39 22.65 0.06 -31.45
C GLY A 39 23.78 -0.77 -30.79
N GLU A 40 24.15 -0.43 -29.55
CA GLU A 40 25.11 -1.24 -28.77
C GLU A 40 24.56 -2.66 -28.50
N CYS A 41 23.29 -2.77 -28.16
CA CYS A 41 22.60 -4.07 -27.98
C CYS A 41 22.65 -4.93 -29.24
N GLN A 42 22.46 -4.32 -30.41
CA GLN A 42 22.59 -5.02 -31.70
C GLN A 42 23.97 -5.61 -31.89
N GLN A 43 25.03 -4.82 -31.69
CA GLN A 43 26.41 -5.26 -31.81
C GLN A 43 26.74 -6.43 -30.84
N GLU A 44 26.24 -6.35 -29.60
CA GLU A 44 26.44 -7.40 -28.61
C GLU A 44 25.72 -8.70 -28.99
N CYS A 45 24.49 -8.61 -29.49
CA CYS A 45 23.74 -9.76 -30.02
C CYS A 45 24.42 -10.39 -31.23
N GLU A 46 24.90 -9.60 -32.18
CA GLU A 46 25.62 -10.07 -33.37
C GLU A 46 26.87 -10.86 -33.00
N ARG A 47 27.68 -10.34 -32.05
CA ARG A 47 28.87 -11.04 -31.51
C ARG A 47 28.49 -12.37 -30.84
N ALA A 48 27.31 -12.44 -30.24
CA ALA A 48 26.80 -13.65 -29.58
C ALA A 48 26.11 -14.65 -30.53
N GLY A 49 25.98 -14.30 -31.83
CA GLY A 49 25.26 -15.10 -32.83
C GLY A 49 23.75 -15.03 -32.72
N ILE A 50 23.20 -13.95 -32.15
CA ILE A 50 21.77 -13.71 -31.95
C ILE A 50 21.29 -12.68 -32.95
N GLY A 51 20.26 -12.99 -33.76
CA GLY A 51 19.60 -12.01 -34.61
C GLY A 51 18.93 -10.91 -33.75
N PHE A 52 19.09 -9.64 -34.15
CA PHE A 52 18.52 -8.51 -33.40
C PHE A 52 17.72 -7.59 -34.29
N SER A 53 16.61 -7.06 -33.77
CA SER A 53 15.85 -5.97 -34.36
C SER A 53 15.22 -5.12 -33.24
N ALA A 54 15.17 -3.81 -33.43
CA ALA A 54 14.52 -2.90 -32.48
C ALA A 54 13.73 -1.83 -33.23
N THR A 55 12.57 -1.49 -32.70
CA THR A 55 11.77 -0.34 -33.15
C THR A 55 11.51 0.55 -31.96
N VAL A 56 11.83 1.83 -32.10
CA VAL A 56 11.51 2.86 -31.11
C VAL A 56 10.30 3.65 -31.62
N PHE A 57 9.26 3.69 -30.81
CA PHE A 57 8.04 4.45 -31.04
C PHE A 57 8.10 5.73 -30.20
N ASN A 58 8.16 6.89 -30.86
CA ASN A 58 8.16 8.18 -30.17
C ASN A 58 6.71 8.64 -29.96
N GLU A 59 5.99 7.95 -29.11
CA GLU A 59 4.57 8.18 -28.81
C GLU A 59 4.18 7.73 -27.40
N ASP A 60 3.02 8.23 -26.92
CA ASP A 60 2.44 7.81 -25.65
C ASP A 60 2.01 6.34 -25.72
N PHE A 61 2.63 5.50 -24.88
CA PHE A 61 2.33 4.06 -24.82
C PHE A 61 0.86 3.77 -24.53
N ILE A 62 0.19 4.54 -23.67
CA ILE A 62 -1.22 4.29 -23.34
C ILE A 62 -2.10 4.60 -24.55
N ALA A 63 -1.80 5.69 -25.26
CA ALA A 63 -2.52 6.07 -26.47
C ALA A 63 -2.35 5.03 -27.58
N ALA A 64 -1.15 4.48 -27.74
CA ALA A 64 -0.87 3.42 -28.70
C ALA A 64 -1.47 2.06 -28.33
N ALA A 65 -1.32 1.65 -27.06
CA ALA A 65 -1.67 0.31 -26.60
C ALA A 65 -3.17 0.10 -26.32
N ALA A 66 -3.88 1.12 -25.82
CA ALA A 66 -5.28 0.97 -25.41
C ALA A 66 -6.22 0.61 -26.57
N PRO A 67 -6.12 1.21 -27.78
CA PRO A 67 -6.90 0.80 -28.96
C PRO A 67 -6.63 -0.65 -29.39
N VAL A 68 -5.35 -1.06 -29.34
CA VAL A 68 -4.94 -2.44 -29.69
C VAL A 68 -5.57 -3.46 -28.72
N VAL A 69 -5.56 -3.16 -27.42
CA VAL A 69 -6.15 -4.02 -26.38
C VAL A 69 -7.68 -4.06 -26.52
N ARG A 70 -8.32 -2.94 -26.82
CA ARG A 70 -9.77 -2.87 -27.06
C ARG A 70 -10.21 -3.73 -28.25
N GLY A 71 -9.36 -3.89 -29.25
CA GLY A 71 -9.64 -4.67 -30.44
C GLY A 71 -10.39 -3.89 -31.50
N ASP A 72 -9.89 -2.72 -31.87
CA ASP A 72 -10.44 -1.93 -32.97
C ASP A 72 -10.41 -2.73 -34.28
N LEU A 73 -11.47 -2.56 -35.08
CA LEU A 73 -11.67 -3.23 -36.37
C LEU A 73 -10.49 -3.07 -37.38
N PHE A 74 -9.67 -2.05 -37.19
CA PHE A 74 -8.50 -1.76 -38.01
C PHE A 74 -7.19 -2.37 -37.47
N SER A 75 -7.19 -2.99 -36.28
CA SER A 75 -6.02 -3.68 -35.74
C SER A 75 -6.05 -5.16 -36.10
N SER A 76 -5.77 -5.48 -37.36
CA SER A 76 -5.73 -6.86 -37.90
C SER A 76 -4.66 -7.76 -37.26
N HIS A 77 -3.67 -7.18 -36.58
CA HIS A 77 -2.64 -7.89 -35.85
C HIS A 77 -2.45 -7.27 -34.45
N ARG A 78 -2.85 -8.00 -33.41
CA ARG A 78 -2.46 -7.69 -32.04
C ARG A 78 -1.02 -8.18 -31.82
N PRO A 79 -0.03 -7.28 -31.67
CA PRO A 79 1.31 -7.71 -31.34
C PRO A 79 1.26 -8.48 -30.01
N ARG A 80 1.87 -9.66 -29.98
CA ARG A 80 1.99 -10.45 -28.76
C ARG A 80 3.46 -10.55 -28.40
N PHE A 81 3.79 -10.17 -27.18
CA PHE A 81 5.16 -10.15 -26.69
C PHE A 81 5.42 -11.34 -25.77
N ASN A 82 6.61 -11.94 -25.88
CA ASN A 82 7.02 -13.03 -24.99
C ASN A 82 7.54 -12.51 -23.65
N ALA A 83 8.07 -11.28 -23.62
CA ALA A 83 8.59 -10.66 -22.42
C ALA A 83 8.35 -9.15 -22.43
N ALA A 84 8.20 -8.57 -21.25
CA ALA A 84 8.17 -7.13 -21.03
C ALA A 84 8.98 -6.75 -19.80
N ILE A 85 9.75 -5.66 -19.91
CA ILE A 85 10.50 -5.06 -18.79
C ILE A 85 10.11 -3.59 -18.74
N VAL A 86 9.62 -3.13 -17.57
CA VAL A 86 9.08 -1.78 -17.48
C VAL A 86 9.40 -1.09 -16.15
N ASN A 87 9.72 0.20 -16.24
CA ASN A 87 9.71 1.15 -15.15
C ASN A 87 8.75 2.30 -15.55
N PRO A 88 7.46 2.15 -15.28
CA PRO A 88 6.45 3.12 -15.72
C PRO A 88 6.46 4.39 -14.86
N PRO A 89 5.91 5.51 -15.36
CA PRO A 89 5.83 6.75 -14.59
C PRO A 89 4.88 6.62 -13.38
N TYR A 90 5.27 7.20 -12.22
CA TYR A 90 4.55 7.08 -10.94
C TYR A 90 3.63 8.27 -10.67
N ARG A 91 2.74 8.61 -11.60
CA ARG A 91 1.80 9.73 -11.44
C ARG A 91 0.35 9.26 -11.29
N LYS A 92 -0.43 10.03 -10.52
CA LYS A 92 -1.89 9.86 -10.49
C LYS A 92 -2.51 10.32 -11.81
N ILE A 93 -3.56 9.62 -12.23
CA ILE A 93 -4.36 9.97 -13.39
C ILE A 93 -5.58 10.77 -12.91
N ARG A 94 -5.82 11.93 -13.49
CA ARG A 94 -7.03 12.71 -13.20
C ARG A 94 -8.24 11.97 -13.76
N SER A 95 -9.37 12.04 -13.04
CA SER A 95 -10.60 11.30 -13.37
C SER A 95 -11.20 11.66 -14.73
N ASP A 96 -10.97 12.89 -15.19
CA ASP A 96 -11.47 13.49 -16.41
C ASP A 96 -10.45 13.53 -17.56
N SER A 97 -9.27 12.92 -17.39
CA SER A 97 -8.20 12.96 -18.39
C SER A 97 -8.44 11.99 -19.56
N VAL A 98 -7.91 12.32 -20.73
CA VAL A 98 -7.91 11.46 -21.92
C VAL A 98 -7.28 10.09 -21.60
N THR A 99 -6.18 10.07 -20.86
CA THR A 99 -5.53 8.83 -20.40
C THR A 99 -6.48 7.92 -19.63
N ARG A 100 -7.33 8.51 -18.74
CA ARG A 100 -8.33 7.73 -17.98
C ARG A 100 -9.39 7.14 -18.89
N LEU A 101 -9.86 7.92 -19.86
CA LEU A 101 -10.87 7.46 -20.83
C LEU A 101 -10.32 6.34 -21.73
N LEU A 102 -9.08 6.46 -22.20
CA LEU A 102 -8.40 5.41 -22.99
C LEU A 102 -8.28 4.11 -22.20
N LEU A 103 -7.81 4.15 -20.96
CA LEU A 103 -7.71 2.97 -20.10
C LEU A 103 -9.08 2.32 -19.87
N ARG A 104 -10.09 3.12 -19.56
CA ARG A 104 -11.47 2.64 -19.41
C ARG A 104 -12.02 1.99 -20.68
N SER A 105 -11.75 2.57 -21.85
CA SER A 105 -12.17 1.99 -23.13
C SER A 105 -11.54 0.62 -23.40
N ALA A 106 -10.36 0.37 -22.82
CA ALA A 106 -9.69 -0.93 -22.84
C ALA A 106 -10.12 -1.84 -21.64
N GLY A 107 -11.13 -1.45 -20.85
CA GLY A 107 -11.62 -2.20 -19.70
C GLY A 107 -10.68 -2.17 -18.49
N ILE A 108 -9.83 -1.11 -18.36
CA ILE A 108 -8.87 -0.95 -17.27
C ILE A 108 -9.32 0.18 -16.37
N GLU A 109 -9.63 -0.16 -15.10
CA GLU A 109 -10.01 0.83 -14.09
C GLU A 109 -8.87 1.05 -13.10
N THR A 110 -8.18 2.19 -13.21
CA THR A 110 -7.10 2.59 -12.32
C THR A 110 -6.93 4.09 -12.25
N GLY A 111 -6.42 4.58 -11.11
CA GLY A 111 -6.12 5.99 -10.87
C GLY A 111 -4.63 6.36 -10.95
N ASN A 112 -3.76 5.43 -11.36
CA ASN A 112 -2.31 5.66 -11.45
C ASN A 112 -1.74 5.17 -12.78
N LEU A 113 -0.78 5.92 -13.32
CA LEU A 113 -0.16 5.59 -14.61
C LEU A 113 0.52 4.22 -14.57
N TYR A 114 1.33 3.94 -13.55
CA TYR A 114 2.09 2.68 -13.48
C TYR A 114 1.20 1.43 -13.53
N THR A 115 0.04 1.45 -12.87
CA THR A 115 -0.91 0.33 -12.94
C THR A 115 -1.63 0.27 -14.28
N GLY A 116 -1.85 1.41 -14.93
CA GLY A 116 -2.35 1.45 -16.31
C GLY A 116 -1.37 0.81 -17.30
N PHE A 117 -0.09 1.14 -17.21
CA PHE A 117 0.98 0.52 -18.01
C PHE A 117 1.03 -0.99 -17.78
N VAL A 118 1.11 -1.42 -16.51
CA VAL A 118 1.18 -2.85 -16.17
C VAL A 118 -0.03 -3.61 -16.69
N ALA A 119 -1.25 -3.08 -16.56
CA ALA A 119 -2.47 -3.72 -17.05
C ALA A 119 -2.50 -3.85 -18.58
N LEU A 120 -2.10 -2.80 -19.32
CA LEU A 120 -2.00 -2.86 -20.79
C LEU A 120 -0.94 -3.88 -21.23
N ILE A 121 0.24 -3.84 -20.62
CA ILE A 121 1.33 -4.78 -20.92
C ILE A 121 0.88 -6.22 -20.65
N SER A 122 0.24 -6.50 -19.52
CA SER A 122 -0.27 -7.83 -19.20
C SER A 122 -1.22 -8.37 -20.27
N ARG A 123 -2.01 -7.49 -20.92
CA ARG A 123 -2.92 -7.89 -22.00
C ARG A 123 -2.23 -8.07 -23.34
N LEU A 124 -1.11 -7.37 -23.59
CA LEU A 124 -0.30 -7.51 -24.81
C LEU A 124 0.67 -8.70 -24.76
N LEU A 125 0.94 -9.27 -23.59
CA LEU A 125 1.75 -10.48 -23.49
C LEU A 125 1.04 -11.68 -24.12
N ALA A 126 1.81 -12.56 -24.71
CA ALA A 126 1.37 -13.90 -25.12
C ALA A 126 1.14 -14.78 -23.87
N ASP A 127 0.44 -15.89 -24.04
CA ASP A 127 0.35 -16.90 -23.00
C ASP A 127 1.75 -17.40 -22.67
N ARG A 128 2.04 -17.55 -21.36
CA ARG A 128 3.38 -17.81 -20.83
C ARG A 128 4.38 -16.66 -21.02
N GLY A 129 3.94 -15.51 -21.52
CA GLY A 129 4.76 -14.30 -21.56
C GLY A 129 5.10 -13.79 -20.18
N GLU A 130 6.29 -13.25 -20.02
CA GLU A 130 6.88 -12.83 -18.74
C GLU A 130 6.88 -11.32 -18.60
N LEU A 131 6.56 -10.84 -17.42
CA LEU A 131 6.60 -9.42 -17.05
C LEU A 131 7.54 -9.21 -15.87
N VAL A 132 8.53 -8.35 -16.06
CA VAL A 132 9.33 -7.79 -14.96
C VAL A 132 9.06 -6.30 -14.88
N ALA A 133 8.61 -5.83 -13.73
CA ALA A 133 8.29 -4.44 -13.53
C ALA A 133 8.85 -3.92 -12.19
N ILE A 134 9.37 -2.68 -12.21
CA ILE A 134 9.64 -1.92 -11.00
C ILE A 134 8.51 -0.91 -10.81
N THR A 135 7.85 -0.94 -9.66
CA THR A 135 6.68 -0.12 -9.38
C THR A 135 6.62 0.27 -7.91
N PRO A 136 5.86 1.32 -7.55
CA PRO A 136 5.51 1.54 -6.16
C PRO A 136 4.80 0.34 -5.56
N ARG A 137 5.17 -0.01 -4.32
CA ARG A 137 4.54 -1.06 -3.51
C ARG A 137 3.05 -0.79 -3.21
N SER A 138 2.61 0.45 -3.41
CA SER A 138 1.28 0.91 -3.03
C SER A 138 0.12 0.12 -3.64
N PHE A 139 0.30 -0.55 -4.77
CA PHE A 139 -0.73 -1.41 -5.33
C PHE A 139 -0.97 -2.68 -4.51
N CYS A 140 -0.03 -3.10 -3.67
CA CYS A 140 -0.14 -4.33 -2.89
C CYS A 140 -1.33 -4.30 -1.92
N ASN A 141 -1.68 -3.12 -1.36
CA ASN A 141 -2.76 -3.03 -0.36
C ASN A 141 -3.75 -1.86 -0.57
N GLY A 142 -3.36 -0.81 -1.29
CA GLY A 142 -4.18 0.39 -1.40
C GLY A 142 -5.62 0.09 -1.89
N PRO A 143 -6.65 0.67 -1.26
CA PRO A 143 -8.05 0.38 -1.60
C PRO A 143 -8.40 0.77 -3.04
N TYR A 144 -7.80 1.83 -3.56
CA TYR A 144 -8.01 2.29 -4.94
C TYR A 144 -7.39 1.36 -6.00
N PHE A 145 -6.55 0.42 -5.59
CA PHE A 145 -5.90 -0.54 -6.48
C PHE A 145 -6.58 -1.90 -6.51
N LYS A 146 -7.68 -2.10 -5.76
CA LYS A 146 -8.39 -3.37 -5.75
C LYS A 146 -8.80 -3.84 -7.15
N PRO A 147 -9.42 -3.01 -8.03
CA PRO A 147 -9.77 -3.43 -9.39
C PRO A 147 -8.55 -3.89 -10.19
N PHE A 148 -7.44 -3.15 -10.10
CA PHE A 148 -6.18 -3.53 -10.75
C PHE A 148 -5.62 -4.85 -10.19
N ARG A 149 -5.59 -5.05 -8.85
CA ARG A 149 -5.09 -6.30 -8.25
C ARG A 149 -5.90 -7.50 -8.70
N THR A 150 -7.23 -7.37 -8.74
CA THR A 150 -8.12 -8.44 -9.18
C THR A 150 -7.81 -8.85 -10.62
N ASP A 151 -7.80 -7.91 -11.57
CA ASP A 151 -7.49 -8.14 -12.98
C ASP A 151 -6.07 -8.73 -13.17
N PHE A 152 -5.09 -8.17 -12.44
CA PHE A 152 -3.70 -8.61 -12.51
C PHE A 152 -3.51 -10.02 -11.96
N LEU A 153 -4.00 -10.31 -10.77
CA LEU A 153 -3.84 -11.61 -10.12
C LEU A 153 -4.68 -12.71 -10.80
N GLU A 154 -5.75 -12.36 -11.48
CA GLU A 154 -6.51 -13.30 -12.30
C GLU A 154 -5.72 -13.75 -13.53
N SER A 155 -5.13 -12.81 -14.26
CA SER A 155 -4.45 -13.04 -15.53
C SER A 155 -2.97 -13.39 -15.41
N MET A 156 -2.28 -12.91 -14.38
CA MET A 156 -0.85 -13.05 -14.15
C MET A 156 -0.55 -13.90 -12.92
N SER A 157 0.51 -14.67 -12.97
CA SER A 157 0.98 -15.51 -11.87
C SER A 157 2.30 -14.99 -11.34
N LEU A 158 2.30 -14.45 -10.12
CA LEU A 158 3.49 -13.95 -9.44
C LEU A 158 4.49 -15.09 -9.20
N ARG A 159 5.76 -14.84 -9.51
CA ARG A 159 6.88 -15.78 -9.34
C ARG A 159 7.92 -15.27 -8.37
N ARG A 160 8.23 -13.96 -8.44
CA ARG A 160 9.24 -13.33 -7.60
C ARG A 160 8.81 -11.93 -7.24
N LEU A 161 9.15 -11.52 -6.01
CA LEU A 161 9.02 -10.15 -5.50
C LEU A 161 10.36 -9.76 -4.88
N HIS A 162 10.87 -8.58 -5.23
CA HIS A 162 12.08 -8.00 -4.63
C HIS A 162 11.74 -6.71 -3.92
N VAL A 163 12.17 -6.60 -2.66
CA VAL A 163 11.92 -5.46 -1.77
C VAL A 163 13.23 -4.72 -1.50
N PHE A 164 13.18 -3.40 -1.48
CA PHE A 164 14.31 -2.58 -1.06
C PHE A 164 14.16 -2.21 0.42
N GLU A 165 15.13 -2.57 1.24
CA GLU A 165 15.13 -2.30 2.69
C GLU A 165 15.20 -0.80 3.00
N SER A 166 15.91 -0.03 2.15
CA SER A 166 16.07 1.41 2.31
C SER A 166 15.70 2.19 1.05
N ARG A 167 14.77 3.14 1.19
CA ARG A 167 14.39 4.08 0.12
C ARG A 167 15.52 5.02 -0.27
N SER A 168 16.27 5.49 0.72
CA SER A 168 17.31 6.50 0.54
C SER A 168 18.55 5.97 -0.17
N VAL A 169 18.78 4.68 -0.19
CA VAL A 169 19.93 4.06 -0.87
C VAL A 169 19.59 3.69 -2.30
N ALA A 170 18.43 3.05 -2.52
CA ALA A 170 18.03 2.54 -3.82
C ALA A 170 17.64 3.65 -4.82
N PHE A 171 17.10 4.80 -4.35
CA PHE A 171 16.55 5.88 -5.19
C PHE A 171 17.08 7.27 -4.81
N ARG A 172 18.35 7.36 -4.41
CA ARG A 172 19.00 8.61 -3.96
C ARG A 172 18.88 9.80 -4.94
N ARG A 173 18.72 9.54 -6.22
CA ARG A 173 18.73 10.56 -7.28
C ARG A 173 17.34 11.07 -7.68
N ASP A 174 16.27 10.38 -7.25
CA ASP A 174 14.95 10.58 -7.88
C ASP A 174 13.91 11.21 -6.96
N ASP A 175 14.26 11.67 -5.74
CA ASP A 175 13.30 12.23 -4.73
C ASP A 175 12.03 11.36 -4.53
N VAL A 176 12.12 10.04 -4.78
CA VAL A 176 10.98 9.13 -4.71
C VAL A 176 10.72 8.75 -3.26
N LEU A 177 9.71 9.36 -2.66
CA LEU A 177 9.23 9.08 -1.31
C LEU A 177 8.49 7.72 -1.17
N GLN A 178 8.28 7.01 -2.27
CA GLN A 178 7.50 5.77 -2.31
C GLN A 178 8.39 4.55 -2.20
N GLU A 179 7.92 3.52 -1.48
CA GLU A 179 8.56 2.21 -1.50
C GLU A 179 8.31 1.55 -2.85
N ASN A 180 9.40 1.19 -3.53
CA ASN A 180 9.33 0.47 -4.79
C ASN A 180 9.61 -1.01 -4.55
N ILE A 181 9.02 -1.83 -5.41
CA ILE A 181 9.31 -3.27 -5.51
C ILE A 181 9.60 -3.62 -6.97
N ILE A 182 10.38 -4.67 -7.18
CA ILE A 182 10.46 -5.33 -8.48
C ILE A 182 9.65 -6.61 -8.38
N PHE A 183 8.82 -6.89 -9.36
CA PHE A 183 8.13 -8.17 -9.43
C PHE A 183 8.31 -8.85 -10.78
N HIS A 184 8.29 -10.17 -10.75
CA HIS A 184 8.22 -11.03 -11.92
C HIS A 184 6.91 -11.80 -11.89
N ALA A 185 6.20 -11.79 -13.01
CA ALA A 185 4.94 -12.50 -13.19
C ALA A 185 4.82 -13.12 -14.59
N VAL A 186 4.08 -14.21 -14.70
CA VAL A 186 3.90 -14.97 -15.95
C VAL A 186 2.42 -15.02 -16.31
N LYS A 187 2.08 -14.64 -17.54
CA LYS A 187 0.70 -14.64 -18.02
C LYS A 187 0.15 -16.05 -18.24
N GLY A 188 -1.10 -16.26 -17.81
CA GLY A 188 -1.84 -17.52 -18.05
C GLY A 188 -1.19 -18.76 -17.45
N ALA A 189 -0.14 -18.59 -16.62
CA ALA A 189 0.47 -19.71 -15.93
C ALA A 189 -0.34 -20.09 -14.68
N PRO A 190 -0.37 -21.38 -14.28
CA PRO A 190 -0.94 -21.77 -13.00
C PRO A 190 -0.18 -21.05 -11.88
N LYS A 191 -0.88 -20.75 -10.77
CA LYS A 191 -0.26 -20.17 -9.59
C LYS A 191 0.80 -21.15 -9.07
N PRO A 192 2.02 -20.68 -8.73
CA PRO A 192 3.06 -21.56 -8.23
C PRO A 192 2.71 -22.02 -6.81
N GLU A 193 3.29 -23.10 -6.37
CA GLU A 193 3.23 -23.50 -4.97
C GLU A 193 3.91 -22.46 -4.07
N LYS A 194 5.05 -21.92 -4.54
CA LYS A 194 5.86 -20.95 -3.82
C LYS A 194 6.21 -19.74 -4.69
N VAL A 195 6.39 -18.60 -4.04
CA VAL A 195 6.91 -17.35 -4.61
C VAL A 195 8.26 -17.06 -3.96
N VAL A 196 9.23 -16.62 -4.74
CA VAL A 196 10.52 -16.15 -4.19
C VAL A 196 10.36 -14.70 -3.74
N ILE A 197 10.59 -14.42 -2.47
CA ILE A 197 10.71 -13.07 -1.94
C ILE A 197 12.18 -12.81 -1.69
N SER A 198 12.70 -11.72 -2.23
CA SER A 198 14.09 -11.31 -2.03
C SER A 198 14.15 -9.88 -1.52
N SER A 199 15.18 -9.57 -0.72
CA SER A 199 15.44 -8.22 -0.25
C SER A 199 16.90 -7.83 -0.38
N SER A 200 17.16 -6.53 -0.51
CA SER A 200 18.50 -5.94 -0.51
C SER A 200 18.47 -4.50 -0.02
N SER A 201 19.61 -3.98 0.41
CA SER A 201 19.72 -2.55 0.79
C SER A 201 19.57 -1.60 -0.41
N GLY A 202 19.66 -2.10 -1.64
CA GLY A 202 19.62 -1.31 -2.87
C GLY A 202 20.96 -0.66 -3.25
N ALA A 203 22.05 -0.92 -2.49
CA ALA A 203 23.40 -0.53 -2.89
C ALA A 203 23.95 -1.47 -3.97
N ALA A 204 24.87 -0.95 -4.81
CA ALA A 204 25.61 -1.79 -5.75
C ALA A 204 26.41 -2.86 -4.96
N GLU A 205 26.40 -4.10 -5.43
CA GLU A 205 27.13 -5.24 -4.82
C GLU A 205 26.64 -5.65 -3.41
N CYS A 206 25.42 -5.25 -3.03
CA CYS A 206 24.84 -5.67 -1.76
C CYS A 206 24.37 -7.13 -1.82
N PRO A 207 24.58 -7.92 -0.76
CA PRO A 207 24.02 -9.27 -0.68
C PRO A 207 22.49 -9.20 -0.80
N VAL A 208 21.94 -10.12 -1.59
CA VAL A 208 20.50 -10.30 -1.75
C VAL A 208 20.08 -11.48 -0.88
N SER A 209 19.21 -11.24 0.08
CA SER A 209 18.55 -12.33 0.80
C SER A 209 17.38 -12.86 -0.02
N GLU A 210 17.22 -14.18 -0.06
CA GLU A 210 16.12 -14.84 -0.77
C GLU A 210 15.44 -15.89 0.10
N ARG A 211 14.13 -15.97 0.03
CA ARG A 211 13.35 -17.04 0.65
C ARG A 211 12.18 -17.45 -0.24
N GLU A 212 11.81 -18.71 -0.14
CA GLU A 212 10.60 -19.22 -0.75
C GLU A 212 9.44 -19.15 0.24
N VAL A 213 8.33 -18.55 -0.19
CA VAL A 213 7.11 -18.39 0.60
C VAL A 213 5.95 -19.02 -0.14
N ALA A 214 5.11 -19.80 0.53
CA ALA A 214 3.94 -20.41 -0.09
C ALA A 214 3.03 -19.34 -0.74
N TYR A 215 2.53 -19.61 -1.95
CA TYR A 215 1.74 -18.63 -2.71
C TYR A 215 0.56 -18.06 -1.92
N HIS A 216 -0.17 -18.92 -1.20
CA HIS A 216 -1.32 -18.50 -0.37
C HIS A 216 -0.92 -17.59 0.80
N GLN A 217 0.36 -17.56 1.13
CA GLN A 217 0.90 -16.63 2.11
C GLN A 217 1.16 -15.25 1.50
N VAL A 218 1.47 -15.17 0.24
CA VAL A 218 1.64 -13.89 -0.48
C VAL A 218 0.28 -13.33 -0.88
N VAL A 219 -0.62 -14.17 -1.38
CA VAL A 219 -1.99 -13.78 -1.76
C VAL A 219 -2.95 -14.78 -1.13
N SER A 220 -3.66 -14.35 -0.08
CA SER A 220 -4.62 -15.20 0.62
C SER A 220 -5.89 -15.40 -0.23
N PRO A 221 -6.32 -16.65 -0.49
CA PRO A 221 -7.56 -16.92 -1.20
C PRO A 221 -8.82 -16.40 -0.49
N ALA A 222 -8.78 -16.30 0.84
CA ALA A 222 -9.88 -15.81 1.66
C ALA A 222 -9.95 -14.27 1.73
N ASP A 223 -8.91 -13.56 1.29
CA ASP A 223 -8.89 -12.09 1.33
C ASP A 223 -9.65 -11.50 0.14
N THR A 224 -10.83 -10.96 0.39
CA THR A 224 -11.65 -10.27 -0.63
C THR A 224 -11.01 -9.00 -1.19
N HIS A 225 -9.99 -8.44 -0.53
CA HIS A 225 -9.20 -7.31 -1.01
C HIS A 225 -7.99 -7.75 -1.84
N GLN A 226 -7.65 -9.04 -1.79
CA GLN A 226 -6.51 -9.63 -2.51
C GLN A 226 -5.20 -8.88 -2.24
N PHE A 227 -4.92 -8.57 -0.98
CA PHE A 227 -3.65 -7.94 -0.60
C PHE A 227 -2.47 -8.85 -0.94
N ILE A 228 -1.38 -8.22 -1.38
CA ILE A 228 -0.11 -8.90 -1.66
C ILE A 228 0.80 -8.67 -0.47
N HIS A 229 1.07 -9.72 0.27
CA HIS A 229 1.91 -9.71 1.48
C HIS A 229 3.37 -9.96 1.10
N LEU A 230 4.26 -9.13 1.63
CA LEU A 230 5.70 -9.25 1.46
C LEU A 230 6.30 -9.79 2.77
N VAL A 231 6.51 -11.10 2.83
CA VAL A 231 7.00 -11.80 4.02
C VAL A 231 8.52 -11.95 3.88
N GLU A 232 9.27 -11.07 4.53
CA GLU A 232 10.73 -10.95 4.36
C GLU A 232 11.52 -11.77 5.40
N GLY A 233 10.93 -12.15 6.56
CA GLY A 233 11.62 -12.83 7.67
C GLY A 233 10.71 -13.68 8.55
N ASP A 234 11.33 -14.42 9.49
CA ASP A 234 10.63 -15.37 10.38
C ASP A 234 9.69 -14.65 11.37
N GLU A 235 10.06 -13.47 11.86
CA GLU A 235 9.20 -12.65 12.71
C GLU A 235 7.87 -12.32 12.03
N GLN A 236 7.90 -12.10 10.73
CA GLN A 236 6.72 -11.83 9.92
C GLN A 236 5.85 -13.08 9.75
N ASP A 237 6.44 -14.27 9.63
CA ASP A 237 5.71 -15.53 9.62
C ASP A 237 5.03 -15.79 10.96
N ILE A 238 5.74 -15.56 12.06
CA ILE A 238 5.21 -15.69 13.43
C ILE A 238 4.01 -14.73 13.63
N ALA A 239 4.19 -13.46 13.30
CA ALA A 239 3.13 -12.47 13.43
C ALA A 239 1.91 -12.81 12.56
N ARG A 240 2.14 -13.32 11.36
CA ARG A 240 1.07 -13.76 10.48
C ARG A 240 0.34 -14.98 11.01
N ALA A 241 1.06 -15.98 11.51
CA ALA A 241 0.46 -17.18 12.12
C ALA A 241 -0.37 -16.80 13.33
N ALA A 242 0.10 -15.89 14.17
CA ALA A 242 -0.60 -15.37 15.33
C ALA A 242 -1.90 -14.65 14.92
N ILE A 243 -1.82 -13.65 14.02
CA ILE A 243 -3.01 -12.94 13.54
C ILE A 243 -3.97 -13.86 12.77
N GLY A 244 -3.45 -14.86 12.07
CA GLY A 244 -4.26 -15.86 11.35
C GLY A 244 -5.11 -16.76 12.24
N LYS A 245 -4.76 -16.91 13.52
CA LYS A 245 -5.59 -17.64 14.51
C LYS A 245 -6.80 -16.84 14.97
N LEU A 246 -6.76 -15.51 14.83
CA LEU A 246 -7.86 -14.65 15.23
C LEU A 246 -8.98 -14.74 14.20
N THR A 247 -10.21 -14.83 14.67
CA THR A 247 -11.36 -15.15 13.83
C THR A 247 -12.40 -14.04 13.70
N ALA A 248 -12.34 -13.02 14.55
CA ALA A 248 -13.32 -11.94 14.53
C ALA A 248 -12.96 -10.86 13.53
N SER A 249 -13.95 -10.33 12.84
CA SER A 249 -13.91 -9.08 12.09
C SER A 249 -14.40 -7.91 12.97
N LEU A 250 -14.19 -6.67 12.51
CA LEU A 250 -14.79 -5.50 13.21
C LEU A 250 -16.32 -5.58 13.30
N SER A 251 -16.99 -6.15 12.31
CA SER A 251 -18.44 -6.36 12.34
C SER A 251 -18.86 -7.34 13.42
N ASP A 252 -18.11 -8.41 13.63
CA ASP A 252 -18.38 -9.40 14.70
C ASP A 252 -18.20 -8.79 16.09
N LEU A 253 -17.32 -7.79 16.21
CA LEU A 253 -17.17 -7.01 17.44
C LEU A 253 -18.29 -5.96 17.65
N GLY A 254 -19.14 -5.74 16.64
CA GLY A 254 -20.13 -4.64 16.62
C GLY A 254 -19.47 -3.28 16.44
N LEU A 255 -18.29 -3.22 15.84
CA LEU A 255 -17.48 -2.03 15.66
C LEU A 255 -17.35 -1.63 14.19
N SER A 256 -17.11 -0.35 14.00
CA SER A 256 -16.70 0.24 12.73
C SER A 256 -15.52 1.17 12.93
N VAL A 257 -14.78 1.43 11.86
CA VAL A 257 -13.70 2.40 11.82
C VAL A 257 -13.96 3.42 10.72
N SER A 258 -13.85 4.70 11.07
CA SER A 258 -14.03 5.84 10.16
C SER A 258 -12.82 6.76 10.22
N THR A 259 -12.61 7.53 9.14
CA THR A 259 -11.61 8.61 9.14
C THR A 259 -12.22 9.85 9.78
N GLY A 260 -11.41 10.62 10.50
CA GLY A 260 -11.80 11.90 11.10
C GLY A 260 -12.42 12.83 10.05
N ARG A 261 -13.52 13.48 10.43
CA ARG A 261 -14.36 14.24 9.49
C ARG A 261 -13.86 15.66 9.26
N VAL A 262 -13.04 16.19 10.17
CA VAL A 262 -12.54 17.57 10.07
C VAL A 262 -11.33 17.61 9.13
N VAL A 263 -11.49 18.28 8.00
CA VAL A 263 -10.41 18.54 7.05
C VAL A 263 -9.95 19.98 7.24
N GLU A 264 -8.74 20.18 7.76
CA GLU A 264 -8.23 21.46 8.23
C GLU A 264 -8.43 22.61 7.21
N PHE A 265 -8.02 22.42 5.96
CA PHE A 265 -8.12 23.47 4.94
C PHE A 265 -9.57 23.79 4.51
N ARG A 266 -10.51 22.86 4.69
CA ARG A 266 -11.93 23.08 4.38
C ARG A 266 -12.68 23.72 5.55
N ALA A 267 -12.24 23.45 6.76
CA ALA A 267 -12.87 23.95 7.99
C ALA A 267 -12.19 25.19 8.56
N LYS A 268 -11.23 25.78 7.85
CA LYS A 268 -10.33 26.83 8.35
C LYS A 268 -11.05 27.98 9.07
N GLU A 269 -12.18 28.45 8.57
CA GLU A 269 -12.97 29.54 9.17
C GLU A 269 -13.49 29.19 10.58
N PHE A 270 -13.72 27.90 10.86
CA PHE A 270 -14.29 27.41 12.12
C PHE A 270 -13.22 27.01 13.15
N LEU A 271 -11.96 26.95 12.75
CA LEU A 271 -10.90 26.49 13.65
C LEU A 271 -10.48 27.57 14.65
N ARG A 272 -10.23 27.17 15.89
CA ARG A 272 -9.80 28.07 16.98
C ARG A 272 -8.58 27.48 17.66
N GLN A 273 -7.60 28.33 17.93
CA GLN A 273 -6.37 27.94 18.61
C GLN A 273 -6.63 27.56 20.09
N ARG A 274 -7.57 28.24 20.72
CA ARG A 274 -7.96 27.99 22.11
C ARG A 274 -9.44 27.62 22.19
N PRO A 275 -9.81 26.74 23.16
CA PRO A 275 -11.21 26.47 23.46
C PRO A 275 -11.96 27.73 23.90
N ALA A 276 -13.25 27.80 23.55
CA ALA A 276 -14.21 28.83 23.96
C ALA A 276 -15.56 28.18 24.21
N SER A 277 -16.52 28.94 24.76
CA SER A 277 -17.84 28.43 25.13
C SER A 277 -18.68 27.92 23.93
N ASP A 278 -18.41 28.43 22.73
CA ASP A 278 -19.05 28.08 21.48
C ASP A 278 -18.28 27.03 20.65
N THR A 279 -17.25 26.39 21.25
CA THR A 279 -16.39 25.45 20.55
C THR A 279 -16.48 24.03 21.10
N ALA A 280 -16.22 23.05 20.24
CA ALA A 280 -15.95 21.65 20.58
C ALA A 280 -14.45 21.35 20.52
N PRO A 281 -13.94 20.39 21.31
CA PRO A 281 -12.58 19.89 21.16
C PRO A 281 -12.29 19.40 19.75
N LEU A 282 -11.10 19.74 19.24
CA LEU A 282 -10.57 19.23 17.98
C LEU A 282 -9.29 18.45 18.24
N VAL A 283 -9.33 17.17 17.95
CA VAL A 283 -8.22 16.23 18.25
C VAL A 283 -7.39 15.97 17.01
N TYR A 284 -6.08 16.13 17.16
CA TYR A 284 -5.04 15.81 16.17
C TYR A 284 -4.10 14.71 16.69
N PRO A 285 -3.27 14.08 15.85
CA PRO A 285 -2.24 13.14 16.30
C PRO A 285 -1.28 13.69 17.36
N CYS A 286 -1.05 14.99 17.38
CA CYS A 286 -0.17 15.63 18.36
C CYS A 286 -0.72 15.61 19.81
N HIS A 287 -2.00 15.31 19.99
CA HIS A 287 -2.63 15.16 21.30
C HIS A 287 -2.43 13.77 21.93
N PHE A 288 -1.84 12.82 21.21
CA PHE A 288 -1.57 11.48 21.74
C PHE A 288 -0.44 11.54 22.77
N ASN A 289 -0.69 11.03 23.97
CA ASN A 289 0.30 10.92 25.03
C ASN A 289 -0.05 9.74 25.96
N SER A 290 0.90 8.82 26.18
CA SER A 290 0.79 7.71 27.13
C SER A 290 -0.56 6.96 27.06
N GLY A 291 -0.99 6.56 25.85
CA GLY A 291 -2.23 5.79 25.63
C GLY A 291 -3.53 6.59 25.68
N PHE A 292 -3.51 7.86 26.12
CA PHE A 292 -4.70 8.73 26.15
C PHE A 292 -4.52 10.00 25.34
N VAL A 293 -5.63 10.60 24.92
CA VAL A 293 -5.65 11.96 24.37
C VAL A 293 -5.50 12.97 25.50
N HIS A 294 -4.48 13.82 25.41
CA HIS A 294 -4.27 14.97 26.27
C HIS A 294 -4.68 16.25 25.53
N TRP A 295 -5.72 16.90 25.99
CA TRP A 295 -6.29 18.09 25.35
C TRP A 295 -6.76 19.11 26.42
N PRO A 296 -6.62 20.41 26.19
CA PRO A 296 -5.93 21.05 25.07
C PRO A 296 -4.41 20.93 25.16
N LYS A 297 -3.70 21.12 24.04
CA LYS A 297 -2.25 21.20 24.01
C LYS A 297 -1.80 22.64 23.76
N GLU A 298 -1.16 23.27 24.74
CA GLU A 298 -0.80 24.69 24.69
C GLU A 298 0.30 24.98 23.67
N GLN A 299 1.33 24.14 23.62
CA GLN A 299 2.51 24.35 22.77
C GLN A 299 2.35 23.61 21.42
N THR A 300 1.31 23.93 20.66
CA THR A 300 1.12 23.36 19.32
C THR A 300 0.73 24.45 18.31
N ARG A 301 1.16 24.25 17.05
CA ARG A 301 0.68 25.06 15.92
C ARG A 301 -0.70 24.62 15.44
N LYS A 302 -1.20 23.48 15.91
CA LYS A 302 -2.50 22.95 15.49
C LYS A 302 -3.62 23.56 16.34
N PRO A 303 -4.78 23.86 15.73
CA PRO A 303 -5.95 24.33 16.47
C PRO A 303 -6.40 23.29 17.51
N ASN A 304 -6.81 23.76 18.69
CA ASN A 304 -7.34 22.88 19.73
C ASN A 304 -8.87 22.74 19.68
N ALA A 305 -9.56 23.62 18.94
CA ALA A 305 -11.00 23.67 18.97
C ALA A 305 -11.60 24.01 17.61
N ILE A 306 -12.85 23.64 17.43
CA ILE A 306 -13.69 23.96 16.26
C ILE A 306 -15.01 24.56 16.74
N VAL A 307 -15.46 25.64 16.11
CA VAL A 307 -16.77 26.25 16.42
C VAL A 307 -17.87 25.20 16.25
N SER A 308 -18.74 25.10 17.27
CA SER A 308 -19.86 24.14 17.29
C SER A 308 -21.15 24.86 16.92
N ASN A 309 -21.56 24.73 15.66
CA ASN A 309 -22.80 25.30 15.12
C ASN A 309 -23.43 24.36 14.08
N GLU A 310 -24.52 24.77 13.44
CA GLU A 310 -25.21 23.96 12.43
C GLU A 310 -24.31 23.60 11.24
N ARG A 311 -23.41 24.50 10.81
CA ARG A 311 -22.50 24.26 9.66
C ARG A 311 -21.42 23.24 9.96
N THR A 312 -21.06 23.07 11.23
CA THR A 312 -20.01 22.14 11.68
C THR A 312 -20.56 20.87 12.31
N ARG A 313 -21.88 20.77 12.51
CA ARG A 313 -22.53 19.66 13.22
C ARG A 313 -22.17 18.28 12.64
N GLU A 314 -22.12 18.16 11.31
CA GLU A 314 -21.78 16.91 10.63
C GLU A 314 -20.28 16.53 10.75
N LEU A 315 -19.43 17.47 11.09
CA LEU A 315 -18.01 17.26 11.31
C LEU A 315 -17.71 16.72 12.73
N LEU A 316 -18.66 16.85 13.64
CA LEU A 316 -18.54 16.48 15.03
C LEU A 316 -19.18 15.12 15.29
N VAL A 317 -18.69 14.43 16.31
CA VAL A 317 -19.28 13.19 16.83
C VAL A 317 -19.69 13.38 18.28
N PRO A 318 -20.69 12.64 18.79
CA PRO A 318 -21.12 12.69 20.19
C PRO A 318 -19.96 12.36 21.13
N ALA A 319 -20.02 12.90 22.36
CA ALA A 319 -19.13 12.47 23.43
C ALA A 319 -19.24 10.96 23.66
N GLY A 320 -18.10 10.31 23.79
CA GLY A 320 -17.98 8.87 23.98
C GLY A 320 -16.52 8.47 24.02
N ILE A 321 -16.23 7.27 24.46
CA ILE A 321 -14.88 6.72 24.44
C ILE A 321 -14.59 6.21 23.05
N TYR A 322 -13.51 6.65 22.43
CA TYR A 322 -13.10 6.24 21.09
C TYR A 322 -11.65 5.77 21.09
N VAL A 323 -11.35 4.72 20.35
CA VAL A 323 -9.96 4.37 20.03
C VAL A 323 -9.59 5.09 18.73
N LEU A 324 -8.57 5.93 18.82
CA LEU A 324 -8.05 6.73 17.72
C LEU A 324 -6.76 6.10 17.20
N VAL A 325 -6.54 6.10 15.89
CA VAL A 325 -5.31 5.62 15.27
C VAL A 325 -4.75 6.71 14.37
N LYS A 326 -3.44 6.98 14.46
CA LYS A 326 -2.75 7.88 13.53
C LYS A 326 -2.90 7.35 12.11
N ARG A 327 -3.31 8.21 11.19
CA ARG A 327 -3.45 7.86 9.79
C ARG A 327 -2.17 8.01 8.99
N PHE A 328 -1.25 8.86 9.42
CA PHE A 328 0.04 9.08 8.76
C PHE A 328 1.16 8.64 9.67
N THR A 329 1.87 7.61 9.25
CA THR A 329 3.08 7.10 9.89
C THR A 329 4.04 6.65 8.80
N ALA A 330 5.32 6.99 8.94
CA ALA A 330 6.34 6.54 8.00
C ALA A 330 6.82 5.11 8.33
N LYS A 331 7.42 4.41 7.36
CA LYS A 331 8.00 3.07 7.58
C LYS A 331 9.11 3.11 8.63
N GLU A 332 9.84 4.21 8.65
CA GLU A 332 10.99 4.46 9.53
C GLU A 332 10.56 4.80 10.96
N GLU A 333 9.28 5.12 11.19
CA GLU A 333 8.77 5.30 12.55
C GLU A 333 8.76 3.97 13.32
N ARG A 334 8.99 4.05 14.62
CA ARG A 334 9.03 2.88 15.50
C ARG A 334 7.80 1.99 15.35
N LYS A 335 6.63 2.58 15.09
CA LYS A 335 5.37 1.87 14.85
C LYS A 335 4.59 2.48 13.68
N ARG A 336 3.96 1.60 12.90
CA ARG A 336 3.01 1.97 11.86
C ARG A 336 1.62 2.24 12.44
N ILE A 337 1.16 1.37 13.33
CA ILE A 337 -0.10 1.55 14.03
C ILE A 337 0.19 2.18 15.40
N VAL A 338 -0.35 3.36 15.62
CA VAL A 338 -0.27 4.08 16.89
C VAL A 338 -1.69 4.40 17.32
N ALA A 339 -2.19 3.66 18.30
CA ALA A 339 -3.53 3.81 18.85
C ALA A 339 -3.51 4.57 20.18
N CYS A 340 -4.58 5.35 20.44
CA CYS A 340 -4.74 6.16 21.63
C CYS A 340 -6.24 6.24 21.99
N ILE A 341 -6.57 6.37 23.28
CA ILE A 341 -7.96 6.44 23.74
C ILE A 341 -8.37 7.90 23.95
N TYR A 342 -9.45 8.31 23.30
CA TYR A 342 -10.17 9.52 23.66
C TYR A 342 -11.20 9.17 24.76
N ASP A 343 -11.12 9.85 25.89
CA ASP A 343 -12.03 9.69 27.02
C ASP A 343 -12.74 11.01 27.30
N PRO A 344 -14.07 11.09 27.15
CA PRO A 344 -14.84 12.32 27.37
C PRO A 344 -14.82 12.76 28.85
N HIS A 345 -14.61 11.86 29.81
CA HIS A 345 -14.49 12.21 31.22
C HIS A 345 -13.24 13.05 31.53
N ARG A 346 -12.21 12.97 30.69
CA ARG A 346 -10.99 13.77 30.82
C ARG A 346 -11.11 15.14 30.14
N ILE A 347 -12.07 15.31 29.22
CA ILE A 347 -12.15 16.51 28.35
C ILE A 347 -13.45 17.28 28.58
N ASN A 348 -14.47 16.67 29.13
CA ASN A 348 -15.77 17.25 29.51
C ASN A 348 -16.41 18.13 28.41
N ALA A 349 -16.70 17.51 27.26
CA ALA A 349 -17.37 18.18 26.15
C ALA A 349 -18.45 17.25 25.55
N PRO A 350 -19.65 17.77 25.15
CA PRO A 350 -20.73 16.96 24.61
C PRO A 350 -20.47 16.46 23.17
N LEU A 351 -19.61 17.14 22.45
CA LEU A 351 -19.22 16.84 21.06
C LEU A 351 -17.71 16.91 20.91
N VAL A 352 -17.15 16.20 19.94
CA VAL A 352 -15.73 16.25 19.60
C VAL A 352 -15.50 16.16 18.09
N GLY A 353 -14.54 16.88 17.57
CA GLY A 353 -14.05 16.78 16.20
C GLY A 353 -12.78 15.93 16.14
N PHE A 354 -12.72 14.98 15.22
CA PHE A 354 -11.49 14.26 14.89
C PHE A 354 -10.99 14.75 13.53
N GLU A 355 -9.73 15.17 13.49
CA GLU A 355 -9.10 15.67 12.27
C GLU A 355 -8.76 14.51 11.33
N ASN A 356 -8.71 14.73 10.01
CA ASN A 356 -8.61 13.68 8.99
C ASN A 356 -7.27 12.92 8.95
N HIS A 357 -6.29 13.30 9.75
CA HIS A 357 -5.07 12.54 10.02
C HIS A 357 -5.26 11.47 11.12
N LEU A 358 -6.51 11.27 11.56
CA LEU A 358 -6.92 10.24 12.50
C LEU A 358 -7.95 9.31 11.87
N ASN A 359 -7.88 8.03 12.21
CA ASN A 359 -9.01 7.11 12.15
C ASN A 359 -9.57 6.93 13.56
N TYR A 360 -10.86 6.65 13.69
CA TYR A 360 -11.49 6.40 14.98
C TYR A 360 -12.44 5.20 14.93
N PHE A 361 -12.36 4.37 15.96
CA PHE A 361 -13.24 3.21 16.15
C PHE A 361 -14.47 3.62 16.94
N HIS A 362 -15.64 3.12 16.51
CA HIS A 362 -16.93 3.48 17.09
C HIS A 362 -17.94 2.31 16.96
N ALA A 363 -18.94 2.28 17.82
CA ALA A 363 -20.11 1.41 17.71
C ALA A 363 -21.30 2.20 17.16
N ASN A 364 -21.63 2.03 15.88
CA ASN A 364 -22.73 2.75 15.19
C ASN A 364 -22.71 4.28 15.40
N GLY A 365 -21.52 4.89 15.29
CA GLY A 365 -21.32 6.34 15.48
C GLY A 365 -21.22 6.79 16.95
N ARG A 366 -21.32 5.88 17.90
CA ARG A 366 -21.20 6.13 19.35
C ARG A 366 -19.91 5.56 19.92
N GLY A 367 -19.55 6.01 21.12
CA GLY A 367 -18.37 5.52 21.85
C GLY A 367 -18.46 4.03 22.23
N LEU A 368 -17.33 3.49 22.70
CA LEU A 368 -17.15 2.14 23.18
C LEU A 368 -17.16 2.08 24.72
N PRO A 369 -17.39 0.92 25.34
CA PRO A 369 -17.06 0.69 26.74
C PRO A 369 -15.55 0.85 26.97
N MET A 370 -15.14 1.44 28.09
CA MET A 370 -13.72 1.68 28.43
C MET A 370 -12.90 0.40 28.40
N VAL A 371 -13.44 -0.69 28.94
CA VAL A 371 -12.76 -2.00 28.98
C VAL A 371 -12.46 -2.49 27.56
N LEU A 372 -13.42 -2.42 26.65
CA LEU A 372 -13.22 -2.79 25.23
C LEU A 372 -12.22 -1.83 24.55
N ALA A 373 -12.29 -0.54 24.82
CA ALA A 373 -11.37 0.45 24.24
C ALA A 373 -9.92 0.21 24.69
N LYS A 374 -9.70 -0.15 25.96
CA LYS A 374 -8.37 -0.52 26.47
C LYS A 374 -7.81 -1.76 25.77
N GLY A 375 -8.59 -2.84 25.67
CA GLY A 375 -8.16 -4.07 25.01
C GLY A 375 -7.90 -3.85 23.52
N LEU A 376 -8.76 -3.11 22.83
CA LEU A 376 -8.58 -2.80 21.41
C LEU A 376 -7.34 -1.91 21.17
N ALA A 377 -7.12 -0.89 21.98
CA ALA A 377 -5.94 -0.03 21.88
C ALA A 377 -4.65 -0.80 22.14
N ALA A 378 -4.66 -1.72 23.11
CA ALA A 378 -3.55 -2.60 23.43
C ALA A 378 -3.22 -3.53 22.26
N PHE A 379 -4.22 -4.24 21.73
CA PHE A 379 -4.08 -5.10 20.56
C PHE A 379 -3.46 -4.34 19.37
N LEU A 380 -4.02 -3.18 19.02
CA LEU A 380 -3.53 -2.36 17.92
C LEU A 380 -2.10 -1.83 18.14
N ASN A 381 -1.69 -1.61 19.39
CA ASN A 381 -0.34 -1.16 19.72
C ASN A 381 0.67 -2.31 19.93
N SER A 382 0.27 -3.58 19.80
CA SER A 382 1.19 -4.71 19.98
C SER A 382 2.20 -4.81 18.83
N THR A 383 3.37 -5.36 19.12
CA THR A 383 4.42 -5.60 18.12
C THR A 383 3.96 -6.58 17.06
N VAL A 384 3.20 -7.61 17.42
CA VAL A 384 2.68 -8.61 16.48
C VAL A 384 1.78 -7.98 15.41
N VAL A 385 0.91 -7.05 15.81
CA VAL A 385 0.05 -6.33 14.86
C VAL A 385 0.86 -5.37 13.99
N ASP A 386 1.87 -4.68 14.52
CA ASP A 386 2.74 -3.78 13.76
C ASP A 386 3.56 -4.55 12.71
N VAL A 387 4.17 -5.68 13.10
CA VAL A 387 4.94 -6.56 12.19
C VAL A 387 4.03 -7.13 11.10
N TYR A 388 2.85 -7.62 11.45
CA TYR A 388 1.87 -8.10 10.48
C TYR A 388 1.43 -7.00 9.50
N PHE A 389 1.12 -5.80 10.01
CA PHE A 389 0.68 -4.67 9.21
C PHE A 389 1.75 -4.23 8.20
N ARG A 390 3.02 -4.28 8.57
CA ARG A 390 4.16 -3.92 7.69
C ARG A 390 4.30 -4.85 6.49
N GLN A 391 3.81 -6.10 6.56
CA GLN A 391 3.91 -7.06 5.46
C GLN A 391 3.17 -6.60 4.20
N PHE A 392 2.04 -5.93 4.34
CA PHE A 392 1.23 -5.50 3.20
C PHE A 392 1.14 -3.98 3.05
N ASN A 393 1.25 -3.21 4.12
CA ASN A 393 1.12 -1.75 4.04
C ASN A 393 2.42 -1.09 3.58
N GLY A 394 2.47 -0.71 2.29
CA GLY A 394 3.56 0.04 1.67
C GLY A 394 3.30 1.55 1.50
N HIS A 395 2.23 2.08 2.12
CA HIS A 395 1.93 3.51 2.08
C HIS A 395 2.43 4.22 3.33
N THR A 396 2.53 5.55 3.28
CA THR A 396 2.68 6.39 4.47
C THR A 396 1.37 6.56 5.24
N GLN A 397 0.27 5.96 4.75
CA GLN A 397 -1.05 6.06 5.35
C GLN A 397 -1.50 4.73 5.91
N VAL A 398 -2.10 4.77 7.09
CA VAL A 398 -2.91 3.70 7.68
C VAL A 398 -4.36 4.01 7.36
N ASN A 399 -4.92 3.37 6.35
CA ASN A 399 -6.29 3.64 5.92
C ASN A 399 -7.30 2.89 6.79
N ALA A 400 -8.52 3.41 6.89
CA ALA A 400 -9.61 2.70 7.57
C ALA A 400 -9.88 1.33 6.95
N THR A 401 -9.66 1.17 5.64
CA THR A 401 -9.78 -0.12 4.94
C THR A 401 -8.74 -1.12 5.43
N ASP A 402 -7.48 -0.67 5.65
CA ASP A 402 -6.41 -1.53 6.14
C ASP A 402 -6.75 -2.05 7.55
N LEU A 403 -7.30 -1.18 8.42
CA LEU A 403 -7.74 -1.57 9.76
C LEU A 403 -8.95 -2.51 9.72
N ARG A 404 -9.87 -2.37 8.76
CA ARG A 404 -11.00 -3.29 8.60
C ARG A 404 -10.58 -4.68 8.12
N SER A 405 -9.48 -4.79 7.42
CA SER A 405 -8.98 -6.07 6.88
C SER A 405 -8.17 -6.89 7.88
N LEU A 406 -7.87 -6.35 9.06
CA LEU A 406 -7.22 -7.11 10.13
C LEU A 406 -8.21 -8.14 10.70
N ASN A 407 -7.67 -9.29 11.11
CA ASN A 407 -8.36 -10.18 12.04
C ASN A 407 -8.19 -9.65 13.45
N TYR A 408 -9.23 -9.75 14.23
CA TYR A 408 -9.29 -9.29 15.62
C TYR A 408 -9.52 -10.43 16.58
N PRO A 409 -9.08 -10.31 17.85
CA PRO A 409 -9.57 -11.14 18.91
C PRO A 409 -11.10 -10.99 19.07
N THR A 410 -11.75 -11.96 19.62
CA THR A 410 -13.18 -11.86 19.95
C THR A 410 -13.43 -10.70 20.94
N ARG A 411 -14.66 -10.23 21.00
CA ARG A 411 -15.03 -9.18 21.94
C ARG A 411 -14.72 -9.55 23.39
N ALA A 412 -14.98 -10.83 23.76
CA ALA A 412 -14.72 -11.32 25.11
C ALA A 412 -13.22 -11.30 25.45
N GLU A 413 -12.36 -11.68 24.50
CA GLU A 413 -10.90 -11.64 24.67
C GLU A 413 -10.41 -10.19 24.78
N LEU A 414 -10.89 -9.27 23.94
CA LEU A 414 -10.54 -7.85 24.06
C LEU A 414 -10.99 -7.25 25.41
N GLU A 415 -12.19 -7.59 25.89
CA GLU A 415 -12.65 -7.14 27.20
C GLU A 415 -11.87 -7.78 28.35
N LYS A 416 -11.47 -9.06 28.23
CA LYS A 416 -10.60 -9.73 29.20
C LYS A 416 -9.25 -9.01 29.29
N LEU A 417 -8.63 -8.75 28.13
CA LEU A 417 -7.40 -8.00 28.02
C LEU A 417 -7.52 -6.59 28.63
N GLY A 418 -8.60 -5.87 28.27
CA GLY A 418 -8.83 -4.53 28.78
C GLY A 418 -9.02 -4.43 30.30
N ARG A 419 -9.51 -5.49 30.95
CA ARG A 419 -9.60 -5.57 32.43
C ARG A 419 -8.23 -5.70 33.10
N LYS A 420 -7.26 -6.37 32.45
CA LYS A 420 -5.89 -6.50 32.95
C LYS A 420 -5.08 -5.18 32.78
N ILE A 421 -5.48 -4.30 31.89
CA ILE A 421 -4.78 -3.04 31.61
C ILE A 421 -5.28 -1.94 32.55
N ALA A 422 -4.49 -1.61 33.57
CA ALA A 422 -4.76 -0.47 34.42
C ALA A 422 -4.53 0.85 33.66
N ASP A 423 -3.35 1.01 33.05
CA ASP A 423 -2.95 2.17 32.25
C ASP A 423 -2.65 1.75 30.80
N PRO A 424 -3.31 2.33 29.78
CA PRO A 424 -3.02 2.07 28.36
C PRO A 424 -1.62 2.49 27.90
N GLY A 425 -0.88 3.26 28.69
CA GLY A 425 0.48 3.71 28.43
C GLY A 425 1.57 2.70 28.84
N LEU A 426 1.26 1.39 28.90
CA LEU A 426 2.21 0.34 29.24
C LEU A 426 3.49 0.37 28.39
N PRO A 427 4.67 0.05 29.00
CA PRO A 427 5.87 -0.24 28.23
C PRO A 427 5.63 -1.33 27.19
N GLN A 428 6.33 -1.27 26.06
CA GLN A 428 6.08 -2.19 24.95
C GLN A 428 6.29 -3.65 25.32
N GLU A 429 7.34 -3.96 26.09
CA GLU A 429 7.65 -5.31 26.53
C GLU A 429 6.55 -5.92 27.41
N GLU A 430 5.99 -5.13 28.31
CA GLU A 430 4.87 -5.55 29.16
C GLU A 430 3.60 -5.75 28.34
N LEU A 431 3.37 -4.88 27.36
CA LEU A 431 2.23 -5.00 26.45
C LEU A 431 2.32 -6.28 25.62
N ASP A 432 3.48 -6.55 25.03
CA ASP A 432 3.69 -7.72 24.18
C ASP A 432 3.63 -9.02 24.97
N ALA A 433 4.19 -9.05 26.18
CA ALA A 433 4.06 -10.20 27.09
C ALA A 433 2.58 -10.49 27.45
N LEU A 434 1.80 -9.44 27.71
CA LEU A 434 0.37 -9.58 27.98
C LEU A 434 -0.40 -10.07 26.74
N MET A 435 -0.01 -9.67 25.53
CA MET A 435 -0.61 -10.18 24.30
C MET A 435 -0.33 -11.68 24.11
N GLU A 436 0.91 -12.09 24.36
CA GLU A 436 1.30 -13.50 24.23
C GLU A 436 0.57 -14.40 25.23
N GLU A 437 0.46 -13.94 26.48
CA GLU A 437 -0.28 -14.67 27.52
C GLU A 437 -1.77 -14.83 27.23
N GLU A 438 -2.41 -13.79 26.65
CA GLU A 438 -3.86 -13.71 26.58
C GLU A 438 -4.47 -14.09 25.22
N LEU A 439 -3.68 -13.99 24.12
CA LEU A 439 -4.21 -14.08 22.76
C LEU A 439 -3.49 -15.13 21.88
N PHE A 440 -2.21 -15.42 22.15
CA PHE A 440 -1.37 -16.24 21.25
C PHE A 440 -0.78 -17.46 21.96
#